data_1de67ec32a570a9117c9a14e2de3bc94
#
_entry.id   1de67ec32a570a9117c9a14e2de3bc94
#
_cell.length_a   1.000
_cell.length_b   1.000
_cell.length_c   1.000
_cell.angle_alpha   90.00
_cell.angle_beta   90.00
_cell.angle_gamma   90.00
#
_symmetry.space_group_name_H-M   'P 1'
#
loop_
_entity.id
_entity.type
_entity.pdbx_description
1 polymer ?
#
loop_
_entity_poly.entity_id
_entity_poly.type
_entity_poly.pdbx_seq_one_letter_code
_entity_poly.pdbx_strand_id
1 'polypeptide(L)'
;GHGGVALQNAAMKGDASRCSANLPVPLRRNSKHSKTCDFSFSGLKTAVLYAIRQHDEDVFFKNSAMVCDFAASFQDVAVQHLVDRTRKAIELCKRENLEMSSLVVSGGVAANTLLRERLSELEDVNLVFPPLSLCTDNGVMIAWAAHEARRTSSSPPPLFTEDEITSLEISPRSPFGIYDGED
;
A
#
# COMPACT_ATOMS: atom_id res chain seq x y z
N GLY A 1 14.53 10.96 6.40
CA GLY A 1 13.74 10.74 5.16
C GLY A 1 12.82 9.54 5.33
N HIS A 2 11.66 9.56 4.68
CA HIS A 2 10.72 8.44 4.73
C HIS A 2 11.34 7.21 4.06
N GLY A 3 11.38 6.06 4.75
CA GLY A 3 12.02 4.83 4.29
C GLY A 3 11.53 4.36 2.90
N GLY A 4 10.26 4.57 2.56
CA GLY A 4 9.71 4.25 1.25
C GLY A 4 10.34 5.04 0.09
N VAL A 5 10.58 6.34 0.28
CA VAL A 5 11.25 7.18 -0.73
C VAL A 5 12.71 6.76 -0.88
N ALA A 6 13.40 6.47 0.21
CA ALA A 6 14.79 6.00 0.17
C ALA A 6 14.91 4.67 -0.57
N LEU A 7 13.99 3.74 -0.31
CA LEU A 7 13.91 2.45 -1.02
C LEU A 7 13.69 2.66 -2.52
N GLN A 8 12.71 3.47 -2.91
CA GLN A 8 12.43 3.75 -4.32
C GLN A 8 13.65 4.37 -5.01
N ASN A 9 14.31 5.35 -4.39
CA ASN A 9 15.49 5.99 -4.95
C ASN A 9 16.68 5.01 -5.10
N ALA A 10 16.81 4.06 -4.19
CA ALA A 10 17.80 2.98 -4.35
C ALA A 10 17.41 2.03 -5.48
N ALA A 11 16.15 1.60 -5.53
CA ALA A 11 15.63 0.71 -6.57
C ALA A 11 15.79 1.27 -7.99
N MET A 12 15.60 2.58 -8.17
CA MET A 12 15.80 3.25 -9.46
C MET A 12 17.25 3.21 -9.96
N LYS A 13 18.22 2.96 -9.09
CA LYS A 13 19.64 2.85 -9.42
C LYS A 13 20.10 1.38 -9.56
N GLY A 14 19.27 0.45 -9.15
CA GLY A 14 19.54 -0.97 -9.16
C GLY A 14 18.92 -1.69 -10.35
N ASP A 15 19.27 -2.95 -10.47
CA ASP A 15 18.73 -3.87 -11.45
C ASP A 15 18.27 -5.15 -10.75
N ALA A 16 16.96 -5.39 -10.75
CA ALA A 16 16.36 -6.55 -10.08
C ALA A 16 16.91 -7.88 -10.63
N SER A 17 17.32 -7.94 -11.89
CA SER A 17 17.87 -9.15 -12.52
C SER A 17 19.25 -9.54 -11.98
N ARG A 18 19.98 -8.57 -11.42
CA ARG A 18 21.30 -8.79 -10.80
C ARG A 18 21.23 -9.20 -9.34
N CYS A 19 20.06 -9.11 -8.72
CA CYS A 19 19.89 -9.54 -7.35
C CYS A 19 20.02 -11.07 -7.24
N SER A 20 20.94 -11.54 -6.42
CA SER A 20 21.14 -12.96 -6.16
C SER A 20 20.02 -13.62 -5.34
N ALA A 21 19.21 -12.81 -4.66
CA ALA A 21 18.11 -13.28 -3.84
C ALA A 21 16.87 -13.56 -4.69
N ASN A 22 16.44 -14.81 -4.72
CA ASN A 22 15.16 -15.20 -5.32
C ASN A 22 14.02 -14.87 -4.36
N LEU A 23 13.55 -13.62 -4.36
CA LEU A 23 12.48 -13.20 -3.50
C LEU A 23 11.12 -13.74 -3.99
N PRO A 24 10.33 -14.39 -3.12
CA PRO A 24 9.07 -14.99 -3.51
C PRO A 24 7.97 -13.92 -3.66
N VAL A 25 7.20 -13.99 -4.73
CA VAL A 25 5.94 -13.22 -4.82
C VAL A 25 4.95 -13.78 -3.80
N PRO A 26 4.47 -12.96 -2.84
CA PRO A 26 3.63 -13.44 -1.76
C PRO A 26 2.34 -14.10 -2.26
N LEU A 27 1.88 -15.13 -1.56
CA LEU A 27 0.65 -15.87 -1.80
C LEU A 27 0.49 -16.51 -3.21
N ARG A 28 1.47 -16.37 -4.12
CA ARG A 28 1.38 -16.88 -5.50
C ARG A 28 1.27 -18.41 -5.55
N ARG A 29 2.01 -19.11 -4.69
CA ARG A 29 2.07 -20.59 -4.64
C ARG A 29 1.07 -21.21 -3.67
N ASN A 30 0.30 -20.42 -2.93
CA ASN A 30 -0.64 -20.93 -1.95
C ASN A 30 -2.03 -21.10 -2.60
N SER A 31 -2.43 -22.35 -2.82
CA SER A 31 -3.71 -22.70 -3.47
C SER A 31 -4.92 -22.11 -2.73
N LYS A 32 -4.87 -22.02 -1.39
CA LYS A 32 -5.94 -21.45 -0.57
C LYS A 32 -6.15 -19.97 -0.85
N HIS A 33 -5.06 -19.21 -1.04
CA HIS A 33 -5.09 -17.76 -1.28
C HIS A 33 -4.97 -17.40 -2.76
N SER A 34 -4.84 -18.38 -3.66
CA SER A 34 -4.74 -18.13 -5.09
C SER A 34 -6.01 -17.50 -5.68
N LYS A 35 -7.16 -17.73 -5.04
CA LYS A 35 -8.49 -17.24 -5.46
C LYS A 35 -8.97 -16.02 -4.68
N THR A 36 -8.23 -15.56 -3.67
CA THR A 36 -8.59 -14.41 -2.84
C THR A 36 -7.88 -13.14 -3.30
N CYS A 37 -8.40 -11.98 -2.90
CA CYS A 37 -7.76 -10.68 -3.10
C CYS A 37 -6.92 -10.26 -1.88
N ASP A 38 -6.64 -11.18 -0.96
CA ASP A 38 -5.86 -10.90 0.24
C ASP A 38 -4.44 -10.46 -0.07
N PHE A 39 -3.92 -9.57 0.73
CA PHE A 39 -2.53 -9.16 0.71
C PHE A 39 -1.74 -9.76 1.88
N SER A 40 -0.47 -10.07 1.65
CA SER A 40 0.47 -10.44 2.71
C SER A 40 1.89 -10.08 2.29
N PHE A 41 2.60 -9.39 3.15
CA PHE A 41 3.99 -9.04 2.95
C PHE A 41 4.92 -9.70 3.98
N SER A 42 4.35 -10.46 4.93
CA SER A 42 5.12 -11.09 6.01
C SER A 42 6.20 -12.05 5.48
N GLY A 43 5.83 -12.90 4.53
CA GLY A 43 6.75 -13.84 3.90
C GLY A 43 7.86 -13.14 3.09
N LEU A 44 7.52 -12.09 2.37
CA LEU A 44 8.50 -11.28 1.62
C LEU A 44 9.47 -10.59 2.57
N LYS A 45 8.96 -9.96 3.65
CA LYS A 45 9.79 -9.35 4.69
C LYS A 45 10.80 -10.33 5.28
N THR A 46 10.35 -11.53 5.61
CA THR A 46 11.21 -12.59 6.15
C THR A 46 12.24 -13.06 5.13
N ALA A 47 11.85 -13.24 3.87
CA ALA A 47 12.77 -13.64 2.79
C ALA A 47 13.88 -12.62 2.57
N VAL A 48 13.55 -11.32 2.57
CA VAL A 48 14.52 -10.23 2.47
C VAL A 48 15.50 -10.27 3.65
N LEU A 49 14.98 -10.43 4.88
CA LEU A 49 15.81 -10.49 6.07
C LEU A 49 16.81 -11.66 6.01
N TYR A 50 16.34 -12.84 5.61
CA TYR A 50 17.23 -14.00 5.45
C TYR A 50 18.23 -13.82 4.32
N ALA A 51 17.83 -13.26 3.21
CA ALA A 51 18.71 -13.01 2.08
C ALA A 51 19.84 -12.03 2.45
N ILE A 52 19.55 -10.96 3.19
CA ILE A 52 20.57 -10.02 3.69
C ILE A 52 21.51 -10.72 4.67
N ARG A 53 20.99 -11.54 5.58
CA ARG A 53 21.79 -12.28 6.58
C ARG A 53 22.71 -13.35 5.99
N GLN A 54 22.54 -13.73 4.72
CA GLN A 54 23.50 -14.60 4.03
C GLN A 54 24.79 -13.87 3.65
N HIS A 55 24.79 -12.56 3.72
CA HIS A 55 25.96 -11.72 3.50
C HIS A 55 26.49 -11.22 4.84
N ASP A 56 27.78 -10.91 4.89
CA ASP A 56 28.29 -10.07 5.97
C ASP A 56 27.63 -8.71 5.89
N GLU A 57 26.97 -8.27 6.99
CA GLU A 57 26.18 -7.03 7.01
C GLU A 57 27.04 -5.80 6.64
N ASP A 58 28.26 -5.76 7.12
CA ASP A 58 29.20 -4.66 6.82
C ASP A 58 29.55 -4.62 5.34
N VAL A 59 29.78 -5.78 4.73
CA VAL A 59 30.08 -5.92 3.30
C VAL A 59 28.86 -5.55 2.46
N PHE A 60 27.68 -6.04 2.85
CA PHE A 60 26.43 -5.77 2.14
C PHE A 60 26.13 -4.28 2.09
N PHE A 61 26.06 -3.60 3.24
CA PHE A 61 25.68 -2.20 3.30
C PHE A 61 26.75 -1.23 2.78
N LYS A 62 28.01 -1.64 2.72
CA LYS A 62 29.08 -0.88 2.06
C LYS A 62 29.06 -1.00 0.54
N ASN A 63 28.44 -2.04 -0.01
CA ASN A 63 28.30 -2.23 -1.44
C ASN A 63 26.99 -1.58 -1.94
N SER A 64 27.07 -0.32 -2.32
CA SER A 64 25.88 0.44 -2.77
C SER A 64 25.18 -0.16 -3.98
N ALA A 65 25.90 -0.81 -4.92
CA ALA A 65 25.31 -1.46 -6.07
C ALA A 65 24.47 -2.67 -5.63
N MET A 66 24.97 -3.51 -4.74
CA MET A 66 24.24 -4.64 -4.17
C MET A 66 22.96 -4.19 -3.44
N VAL A 67 23.06 -3.14 -2.63
CA VAL A 67 21.89 -2.57 -1.93
C VAL A 67 20.84 -2.05 -2.93
N CYS A 68 21.28 -1.41 -4.02
CA CYS A 68 20.37 -0.93 -5.05
C CYS A 68 19.69 -2.08 -5.82
N ASP A 69 20.42 -3.13 -6.19
CA ASP A 69 19.88 -4.31 -6.87
C ASP A 69 18.88 -5.07 -5.98
N PHE A 70 19.18 -5.17 -4.68
CA PHE A 70 18.24 -5.72 -3.69
C PHE A 70 16.98 -4.89 -3.54
N ALA A 71 17.12 -3.56 -3.48
CA ALA A 71 15.99 -2.63 -3.41
C ALA A 71 15.10 -2.74 -4.67
N ALA A 72 15.72 -2.85 -5.85
CA ALA A 72 15.01 -3.05 -7.10
C ALA A 72 14.23 -4.38 -7.13
N SER A 73 14.86 -5.47 -6.71
CA SER A 73 14.22 -6.79 -6.63
C SER A 73 13.07 -6.81 -5.63
N PHE A 74 13.26 -6.23 -4.45
CA PHE A 74 12.18 -6.11 -3.45
C PHE A 74 11.00 -5.31 -3.99
N GLN A 75 11.27 -4.14 -4.59
CA GLN A 75 10.23 -3.28 -5.14
C GLN A 75 9.46 -3.99 -6.27
N ASP A 76 10.17 -4.67 -7.17
CA ASP A 76 9.54 -5.41 -8.28
C ASP A 76 8.58 -6.48 -7.76
N VAL A 77 9.02 -7.31 -6.80
CA VAL A 77 8.20 -8.37 -6.20
C VAL A 77 7.01 -7.81 -5.42
N ALA A 78 7.20 -6.73 -4.67
CA ALA A 78 6.13 -6.10 -3.91
C ALA A 78 5.07 -5.50 -4.84
N VAL A 79 5.48 -4.78 -5.88
CA VAL A 79 4.59 -4.22 -6.90
C VAL A 79 3.89 -5.33 -7.68
N GLN A 80 4.60 -6.39 -8.07
CA GLN A 80 3.99 -7.54 -8.74
C GLN A 80 2.87 -8.17 -7.90
N HIS A 81 3.08 -8.29 -6.58
CA HIS A 81 2.05 -8.79 -5.67
C HIS A 81 0.81 -7.89 -5.67
N LEU A 82 0.99 -6.57 -5.60
CA LEU A 82 -0.13 -5.61 -5.64
C LEU A 82 -0.90 -5.72 -6.97
N VAL A 83 -0.20 -5.73 -8.09
CA VAL A 83 -0.81 -5.84 -9.43
C VAL A 83 -1.54 -7.17 -9.61
N ASP A 84 -0.95 -8.28 -9.18
CA ASP A 84 -1.60 -9.61 -9.25
C ASP A 84 -2.93 -9.64 -8.47
N ARG A 85 -2.98 -9.00 -7.28
CA ARG A 85 -4.20 -8.94 -6.47
C ARG A 85 -5.24 -8.00 -7.05
N THR A 86 -4.80 -6.86 -7.58
CA THR A 86 -5.68 -5.91 -8.27
C THR A 86 -6.32 -6.56 -9.50
N ARG A 87 -5.55 -7.26 -10.33
CA ARG A 87 -6.08 -8.00 -11.49
C ARG A 87 -7.13 -9.02 -11.08
N LYS A 88 -6.87 -9.77 -10.00
CA LYS A 88 -7.85 -10.73 -9.47
C LYS A 88 -9.12 -10.07 -8.96
N ALA A 89 -9.02 -8.91 -8.33
CA ALA A 89 -10.19 -8.16 -7.88
C ALA A 89 -11.04 -7.70 -9.08
N ILE A 90 -10.41 -7.21 -10.14
CA ILE A 90 -11.08 -6.83 -11.38
C ILE A 90 -11.77 -8.05 -12.02
N GLU A 91 -11.09 -9.19 -12.12
CA GLU A 91 -11.65 -10.44 -12.62
C GLU A 91 -12.85 -10.91 -11.78
N LEU A 92 -12.77 -10.76 -10.46
CA LEU A 92 -13.87 -11.08 -9.55
C LEU A 92 -15.08 -10.19 -9.80
N CYS A 93 -14.89 -8.88 -9.90
CA CYS A 93 -15.97 -7.94 -10.21
C CYS A 93 -16.66 -8.29 -11.52
N LYS A 94 -15.89 -8.60 -12.57
CA LYS A 94 -16.45 -9.04 -13.86
C LYS A 94 -17.27 -10.32 -13.75
N ARG A 95 -16.76 -11.30 -13.02
CA ARG A 95 -17.45 -12.59 -12.82
C ARG A 95 -18.76 -12.45 -12.04
N GLU A 96 -18.78 -11.57 -11.05
CA GLU A 96 -19.97 -11.30 -10.24
C GLU A 96 -20.91 -10.25 -10.88
N ASN A 97 -20.64 -9.84 -12.14
CA ASN A 97 -21.38 -8.79 -12.86
C ASN A 97 -21.49 -7.48 -12.08
N LEU A 98 -20.47 -7.12 -11.33
CA LEU A 98 -20.41 -5.84 -10.64
C LEU A 98 -19.94 -4.77 -11.63
N GLU A 99 -20.75 -3.74 -11.80
CA GLU A 99 -20.36 -2.57 -12.59
C GLU A 99 -19.21 -1.82 -11.91
N MET A 100 -18.10 -1.72 -12.62
CA MET A 100 -16.92 -1.01 -12.15
C MET A 100 -16.53 0.04 -13.18
N SER A 101 -16.69 1.31 -12.83
CA SER A 101 -16.36 2.42 -13.72
C SER A 101 -14.87 2.82 -13.65
N SER A 102 -14.26 2.66 -12.49
CA SER A 102 -12.89 3.12 -12.25
C SER A 102 -12.21 2.34 -11.14
N LEU A 103 -10.88 2.25 -11.23
CA LEU A 103 -9.99 1.81 -10.16
C LEU A 103 -9.27 3.02 -9.58
N VAL A 104 -9.56 3.35 -8.33
CA VAL A 104 -8.88 4.44 -7.62
C VAL A 104 -7.75 3.88 -6.77
N VAL A 105 -6.54 4.40 -6.95
CA VAL A 105 -5.34 3.97 -6.21
C VAL A 105 -4.79 5.17 -5.45
N SER A 106 -4.85 5.13 -4.13
CA SER A 106 -4.46 6.23 -3.24
C SER A 106 -3.59 5.77 -2.07
N GLY A 107 -3.14 6.70 -1.25
CA GLY A 107 -2.24 6.46 -0.13
C GLY A 107 -0.76 6.56 -0.51
N GLY A 108 0.14 6.49 0.49
CA GLY A 108 1.58 6.74 0.30
C GLY A 108 2.24 5.85 -0.74
N VAL A 109 1.84 4.59 -0.85
CA VAL A 109 2.39 3.65 -1.85
C VAL A 109 1.93 3.99 -3.27
N ALA A 110 0.79 4.66 -3.44
CA ALA A 110 0.32 5.13 -4.74
C ALA A 110 1.21 6.21 -5.38
N ALA A 111 2.16 6.77 -4.64
CA ALA A 111 3.19 7.66 -5.16
C ALA A 111 4.33 6.90 -5.87
N ASN A 112 4.42 5.57 -5.72
CA ASN A 112 5.48 4.77 -6.32
C ASN A 112 5.31 4.71 -7.85
N THR A 113 6.36 5.10 -8.58
CA THR A 113 6.34 5.19 -10.05
C THR A 113 6.17 3.83 -10.71
N LEU A 114 6.90 2.81 -10.26
CA LEU A 114 6.79 1.46 -10.81
C LEU A 114 5.39 0.86 -10.62
N LEU A 115 4.75 1.11 -9.47
CA LEU A 115 3.37 0.68 -9.24
C LEU A 115 2.41 1.35 -10.21
N ARG A 116 2.56 2.66 -10.43
CA ARG A 116 1.73 3.40 -11.40
C ARG A 116 1.90 2.87 -12.82
N GLU A 117 3.13 2.65 -13.25
CA GLU A 117 3.45 2.09 -14.56
C GLU A 117 2.79 0.71 -14.74
N ARG A 118 3.02 -0.22 -13.81
CA ARG A 118 2.46 -1.59 -13.91
C ARG A 118 0.93 -1.63 -13.82
N LEU A 119 0.31 -0.74 -13.04
CA LEU A 119 -1.16 -0.65 -13.01
C LEU A 119 -1.73 -0.02 -14.28
N SER A 120 -0.99 0.90 -14.92
CA SER A 120 -1.40 1.49 -16.20
C SER A 120 -1.46 0.49 -17.36
N GLU A 121 -0.81 -0.67 -17.22
CA GLU A 121 -0.88 -1.79 -18.16
C GLU A 121 -2.21 -2.58 -18.06
N LEU A 122 -3.07 -2.26 -17.08
CA LEU A 122 -4.39 -2.89 -16.95
C LEU A 122 -5.38 -2.21 -17.90
N GLU A 123 -5.67 -2.85 -19.02
CA GLU A 123 -6.47 -2.29 -20.12
C GLU A 123 -7.97 -2.17 -19.82
N ASP A 124 -8.47 -2.91 -18.86
CA ASP A 124 -9.92 -3.13 -18.65
C ASP A 124 -10.56 -2.18 -17.64
N VAL A 125 -9.86 -1.16 -17.17
CA VAL A 125 -10.35 -0.29 -16.11
C VAL A 125 -9.82 1.15 -16.25
N ASN A 126 -10.70 2.12 -16.00
CA ASN A 126 -10.29 3.50 -15.91
C ASN A 126 -9.50 3.73 -14.60
N LEU A 127 -8.18 3.92 -14.73
CA LEU A 127 -7.28 4.06 -13.59
C LEU A 127 -7.19 5.52 -13.16
N VAL A 128 -7.45 5.78 -11.88
CA VAL A 128 -7.43 7.11 -11.30
C VAL A 128 -6.45 7.17 -10.13
N PHE A 129 -5.50 8.09 -10.19
CA PHE A 129 -4.60 8.43 -9.09
C PHE A 129 -4.88 9.85 -8.62
N PRO A 130 -4.96 10.10 -7.32
CA PRO A 130 -5.01 11.47 -6.82
C PRO A 130 -3.66 12.18 -7.07
N PRO A 131 -3.63 13.52 -6.99
CA PRO A 131 -2.39 14.28 -6.98
C PRO A 131 -1.41 13.75 -5.93
N LEU A 132 -0.10 13.77 -6.22
CA LEU A 132 0.91 13.22 -5.31
C LEU A 132 0.88 13.86 -3.92
N SER A 133 0.55 15.13 -3.83
CA SER A 133 0.39 15.85 -2.56
C SER A 133 -0.74 15.31 -1.67
N LEU A 134 -1.71 14.61 -2.26
CA LEU A 134 -2.82 13.97 -1.55
C LEU A 134 -2.63 12.47 -1.35
N CYS A 135 -1.53 11.90 -1.83
CA CYS A 135 -1.20 10.49 -1.61
C CYS A 135 -0.56 10.22 -0.24
N THR A 136 -0.07 11.24 0.44
CA THR A 136 0.50 11.12 1.81
C THR A 136 -0.54 11.50 2.85
N ASP A 137 -0.33 11.05 4.08
CA ASP A 137 -1.20 11.39 5.20
C ASP A 137 -1.34 12.91 5.34
N ASN A 138 -2.58 13.37 5.41
CA ASN A 138 -2.90 14.79 5.52
C ASN A 138 -4.24 15.01 6.23
N GLY A 139 -4.43 16.20 6.81
CA GLY A 139 -5.64 16.54 7.56
C GLY A 139 -6.93 16.55 6.71
N VAL A 140 -6.82 16.76 5.40
CA VAL A 140 -7.98 16.75 4.50
C VAL A 140 -8.63 15.38 4.43
N MET A 141 -7.83 14.30 4.48
CA MET A 141 -8.35 12.91 4.51
C MET A 141 -9.21 12.67 5.74
N ILE A 142 -8.78 13.15 6.90
CA ILE A 142 -9.49 13.00 8.17
C ILE A 142 -10.77 13.85 8.17
N ALA A 143 -10.68 15.09 7.72
CA ALA A 143 -11.84 15.98 7.61
C ALA A 143 -12.90 15.43 6.63
N TRP A 144 -12.45 14.85 5.51
CA TRP A 144 -13.35 14.22 4.55
C TRP A 144 -14.02 12.96 5.12
N ALA A 145 -13.27 12.10 5.81
CA ALA A 145 -13.82 10.92 6.46
C ALA A 145 -14.89 11.30 7.50
N ALA A 146 -14.65 12.34 8.29
CA ALA A 146 -15.62 12.86 9.25
C ALA A 146 -16.88 13.44 8.56
N HIS A 147 -16.70 14.18 7.44
CA HIS A 147 -17.80 14.68 6.63
C HIS A 147 -18.68 13.54 6.09
N GLU A 148 -18.08 12.52 5.49
CA GLU A 148 -18.83 11.38 4.95
C GLU A 148 -19.51 10.56 6.06
N ALA A 149 -18.87 10.35 7.18
CA ALA A 149 -19.48 9.67 8.33
C ALA A 149 -20.73 10.41 8.81
N ARG A 150 -20.68 11.75 8.89
CA ARG A 150 -21.87 12.56 9.23
C ARG A 150 -22.96 12.47 8.17
N ARG A 151 -22.61 12.49 6.88
CA ARG A 151 -23.58 12.47 5.78
C ARG A 151 -24.31 11.14 5.67
N THR A 152 -23.65 10.03 5.99
CA THR A 152 -24.19 8.67 5.85
C THR A 152 -24.80 8.12 7.13
N SER A 153 -24.54 8.72 8.28
CA SER A 153 -25.06 8.27 9.56
C SER A 153 -26.52 8.69 9.76
N SER A 154 -27.35 7.76 10.23
CA SER A 154 -28.71 8.06 10.70
C SER A 154 -28.73 8.86 12.00
N SER A 155 -27.65 8.79 12.79
CA SER A 155 -27.42 9.56 14.00
C SER A 155 -26.02 10.18 13.94
N PRO A 156 -25.83 11.31 13.23
CA PRO A 156 -24.53 11.90 13.09
C PRO A 156 -24.00 12.41 14.42
N PRO A 157 -22.70 12.23 14.72
CA PRO A 157 -22.11 12.75 15.95
C PRO A 157 -22.29 14.27 16.02
N PRO A 158 -22.45 14.84 17.23
CA PRO A 158 -22.56 16.27 17.41
C PRO A 158 -21.34 17.01 16.85
N LEU A 159 -21.55 18.27 16.48
CA LEU A 159 -20.44 19.19 16.22
C LEU A 159 -19.86 19.62 17.56
N PHE A 160 -18.57 19.53 17.70
CA PHE A 160 -17.86 20.06 18.87
C PHE A 160 -17.85 21.59 18.82
N THR A 161 -18.00 22.20 19.99
CA THR A 161 -17.76 23.64 20.18
C THR A 161 -16.26 23.93 20.16
N GLU A 162 -15.86 25.20 20.01
CA GLU A 162 -14.44 25.58 20.04
C GLU A 162 -13.75 25.16 21.34
N ASP A 163 -14.43 25.23 22.47
CA ASP A 163 -13.90 24.83 23.78
C ASP A 163 -13.71 23.33 23.87
N GLU A 164 -14.65 22.55 23.34
CA GLU A 164 -14.54 21.08 23.28
C GLU A 164 -13.41 20.64 22.35
N ILE A 165 -13.21 21.33 21.20
CA ILE A 165 -12.12 21.02 20.27
C ILE A 165 -10.75 21.18 20.94
N THR A 166 -10.57 22.20 21.78
CA THR A 166 -9.32 22.43 22.49
C THR A 166 -9.02 21.40 23.56
N SER A 167 -10.04 20.72 24.07
CA SER A 167 -9.92 19.68 25.10
C SER A 167 -9.87 18.26 24.54
N LEU A 168 -10.05 18.07 23.22
CA LEU A 168 -10.02 16.75 22.60
C LEU A 168 -8.64 16.10 22.69
N GLU A 169 -8.63 14.90 23.24
CA GLU A 169 -7.44 14.05 23.21
C GLU A 169 -7.26 13.45 21.81
N ILE A 170 -6.09 13.68 21.22
CA ILE A 170 -5.77 13.15 19.89
C ILE A 170 -5.36 11.68 20.04
N SER A 171 -6.19 10.77 19.53
CA SER A 171 -5.85 9.35 19.44
C SER A 171 -5.20 9.04 18.10
N PRO A 172 -3.96 8.51 18.09
CA PRO A 172 -3.29 8.11 16.84
C PRO A 172 -3.89 6.84 16.21
N ARG A 173 -4.76 6.15 16.94
CA ARG A 173 -5.44 4.94 16.50
C ARG A 173 -6.89 4.97 16.96
N SER A 174 -7.72 5.66 16.20
CA SER A 174 -9.17 5.58 16.42
C SER A 174 -9.73 4.35 15.69
N PRO A 175 -10.51 3.47 16.35
CA PRO A 175 -11.24 2.43 15.64
C PRO A 175 -12.28 3.09 14.73
N PHE A 176 -12.11 2.95 13.42
CA PHE A 176 -13.11 3.38 12.47
C PHE A 176 -14.38 2.54 12.67
N GLY A 177 -15.47 3.15 13.02
CA GLY A 177 -16.81 2.60 12.84
C GLY A 177 -17.48 1.98 14.06
N ILE A 178 -16.96 2.13 15.27
CA ILE A 178 -17.71 1.75 16.48
C ILE A 178 -17.81 2.98 17.38
N TYR A 179 -18.80 3.82 17.13
CA TYR A 179 -19.44 4.59 18.18
C TYR A 179 -20.57 3.71 18.70
N ASP A 180 -20.22 2.76 19.52
CA ASP A 180 -21.18 2.17 20.43
C ASP A 180 -21.43 3.25 21.50
N GLY A 181 -22.46 4.05 21.26
CA GLY A 181 -22.98 4.98 22.24
C GLY A 181 -23.69 4.18 23.33
N GLU A 182 -22.91 3.61 24.24
CA GLU A 182 -23.35 3.13 25.53
C GLU A 182 -22.32 3.60 26.56
N ASP A 183 -22.69 4.67 27.25
CA ASP A 183 -22.46 4.92 28.67
C ASP A 183 -23.72 5.56 29.25
#